data_6e15775d55a5781d1e9077cc4117019e
#
_entry.id   6e15775d55a5781d1e9077cc4117019e
#
_cell.length_a   1.000
_cell.length_b   1.000
_cell.length_c   1.000
_cell.angle_alpha   90.00
_cell.angle_beta   90.00
_cell.angle_gamma   90.00
#
_symmetry.space_group_name_H-M   'P 1'
#
loop_
_entity.id
_entity.type
_entity.pdbx_description
1 polymer ?
#
loop_
_entity_poly.entity_id
_entity_poly.type
_entity_poly.pdbx_seq_one_letter_code
_entity_poly.pdbx_strand_id
1 'polypeptide(L)'
;PSKHMLAVTSETSPLAKSDSYLTAIFMDDYIGGRYSSVSGVGGAILSLAFGPEVFAQLLDGAAEEDKLAANKNIFQNPDMLDALIGIYERNVQGYPATAVLPYSQALSRFPAHLQQCDMESNGKTVNRFGEPVDYPTGPVIFGEPGTNGQHSFYQLLHQGSDIVPLQFIGFRNSQLGVDVDIENSTSQQKLCANVAAQIVAFACGKKDDNLNKNFKGHRPSSIITGDKLTPASLGALLAHFENKIMFQGFVWNLNSFDQEGVQLGKVLAKRVLAHETDGALKAYSDLLNI
;
A
#
# COMPACT_ATOMS: atom_id res chain seq x y z
N PRO A 1 -5.16 -27.69 -20.45
CA PRO A 1 -5.19 -26.28 -20.07
C PRO A 1 -6.59 -25.70 -20.23
N SER A 2 -7.23 -25.87 -21.37
CA SER A 2 -8.55 -25.27 -21.71
C SER A 2 -9.72 -25.59 -20.75
N LYS A 3 -9.60 -26.59 -19.87
CA LYS A 3 -10.62 -26.96 -18.88
C LYS A 3 -10.32 -26.42 -17.45
N HIS A 4 -9.15 -25.84 -17.23
CA HIS A 4 -8.67 -25.48 -15.89
C HIS A 4 -8.01 -24.11 -15.82
N MET A 5 -8.00 -23.36 -16.91
CA MET A 5 -7.39 -22.04 -16.98
C MET A 5 -8.43 -21.02 -17.43
N LEU A 6 -8.48 -19.90 -16.73
CA LEU A 6 -9.24 -18.70 -17.07
C LEU A 6 -8.28 -17.61 -17.54
N ALA A 7 -8.63 -16.85 -18.55
CA ALA A 7 -7.93 -15.62 -18.90
C ALA A 7 -8.64 -14.44 -18.23
N VAL A 8 -7.89 -13.60 -17.50
CA VAL A 8 -8.37 -12.27 -17.10
C VAL A 8 -7.59 -11.27 -17.91
N THR A 9 -8.24 -10.57 -18.82
CA THR A 9 -7.54 -9.81 -19.87
C THR A 9 -8.46 -8.74 -20.46
N SER A 10 -7.90 -7.84 -21.26
CA SER A 10 -8.68 -6.90 -22.06
C SER A 10 -9.27 -7.59 -23.29
N GLU A 11 -10.40 -7.06 -23.81
CA GLU A 11 -11.03 -7.55 -25.05
C GLU A 11 -10.11 -7.42 -26.26
N THR A 12 -9.16 -6.48 -26.24
CA THR A 12 -8.20 -6.21 -27.32
C THR A 12 -7.00 -7.16 -27.28
N SER A 13 -6.80 -7.89 -26.19
CA SER A 13 -5.69 -8.82 -26.01
C SER A 13 -5.82 -10.07 -26.87
N PRO A 14 -4.69 -10.61 -27.39
CA PRO A 14 -4.69 -11.91 -28.07
C PRO A 14 -5.25 -13.07 -27.24
N LEU A 15 -5.19 -12.96 -25.88
CA LEU A 15 -5.73 -13.98 -24.99
C LEU A 15 -7.26 -14.04 -25.00
N ALA A 16 -7.94 -12.94 -25.35
CA ALA A 16 -9.40 -12.86 -25.36
C ALA A 16 -10.07 -13.87 -26.30
N LYS A 17 -9.39 -14.27 -27.37
CA LYS A 17 -9.90 -15.18 -28.42
C LYS A 17 -9.17 -16.53 -28.45
N SER A 18 -8.39 -16.86 -27.41
CA SER A 18 -7.60 -18.09 -27.38
C SER A 18 -8.42 -19.28 -26.88
N ASP A 19 -8.49 -20.34 -27.66
CA ASP A 19 -9.09 -21.62 -27.28
C ASP A 19 -8.32 -22.39 -26.19
N SER A 20 -7.18 -21.83 -25.75
CA SER A 20 -6.37 -22.40 -24.68
C SER A 20 -6.95 -22.19 -23.29
N TYR A 21 -8.00 -21.38 -23.14
CA TYR A 21 -8.66 -21.07 -21.89
C TYR A 21 -10.12 -21.52 -21.88
N LEU A 22 -10.63 -21.84 -20.67
CA LEU A 22 -12.06 -22.20 -20.47
C LEU A 22 -12.95 -21.04 -20.84
N THR A 23 -12.61 -19.84 -20.41
CA THR A 23 -13.29 -18.58 -20.72
C THR A 23 -12.37 -17.40 -20.45
N ALA A 24 -12.74 -16.22 -20.93
CA ALA A 24 -12.10 -14.95 -20.62
C ALA A 24 -13.02 -14.08 -19.74
N ILE A 25 -12.46 -13.46 -18.74
CA ILE A 25 -13.08 -12.40 -17.92
C ILE A 25 -12.42 -11.10 -18.34
N PHE A 26 -13.23 -10.14 -18.76
CA PHE A 26 -12.72 -8.90 -19.31
C PHE A 26 -12.55 -7.83 -18.25
N MET A 27 -11.54 -7.01 -18.45
CA MET A 27 -11.28 -5.78 -17.72
C MET A 27 -10.95 -4.66 -18.71
N ASP A 28 -11.25 -3.43 -18.34
CA ASP A 28 -10.95 -2.28 -19.19
C ASP A 28 -9.45 -2.01 -19.29
N ASP A 29 -9.00 -1.55 -20.46
CA ASP A 29 -7.59 -1.28 -20.78
C ASP A 29 -6.95 -0.20 -19.89
N TYR A 30 -7.76 0.71 -19.30
CA TYR A 30 -7.28 1.77 -18.44
C TYR A 30 -7.06 1.35 -16.99
N ILE A 31 -7.45 0.12 -16.60
CA ILE A 31 -7.24 -0.39 -15.24
C ILE A 31 -5.79 -0.83 -15.09
N GLY A 32 -5.01 -0.07 -14.31
CA GLY A 32 -3.64 -0.42 -13.95
C GLY A 32 -3.57 -1.52 -12.88
N GLY A 33 -2.48 -2.31 -12.89
CA GLY A 33 -2.31 -3.45 -11.98
C GLY A 33 -2.48 -3.12 -10.50
N ARG A 34 -1.95 -1.99 -10.04
CA ARG A 34 -2.03 -1.55 -8.63
C ARG A 34 -3.42 -1.14 -8.16
N TYR A 35 -4.34 -0.85 -9.10
CA TYR A 35 -5.74 -0.53 -8.85
C TYR A 35 -6.69 -1.66 -9.26
N SER A 36 -6.19 -2.87 -9.52
CA SER A 36 -6.98 -3.95 -10.11
C SER A 36 -7.63 -4.90 -9.10
N SER A 37 -7.42 -4.72 -7.81
CA SER A 37 -7.96 -5.59 -6.76
C SER A 37 -9.49 -5.64 -6.74
N VAL A 38 -10.15 -4.55 -7.11
CA VAL A 38 -11.62 -4.44 -7.20
C VAL A 38 -12.15 -4.66 -8.62
N SER A 39 -11.28 -5.03 -9.57
CA SER A 39 -11.66 -5.35 -10.96
C SER A 39 -11.88 -6.84 -11.17
N GLY A 40 -12.08 -7.26 -12.43
CA GLY A 40 -12.12 -8.67 -12.83
C GLY A 40 -10.90 -9.49 -12.39
N VAL A 41 -9.74 -8.86 -12.15
CA VAL A 41 -8.52 -9.52 -11.64
C VAL A 41 -8.74 -10.05 -10.23
N GLY A 42 -9.10 -9.19 -9.29
CA GLY A 42 -9.43 -9.60 -7.92
C GLY A 42 -10.72 -10.40 -7.87
N GLY A 43 -11.74 -10.00 -8.64
CA GLY A 43 -13.04 -10.66 -8.69
C GLY A 43 -12.98 -12.12 -9.08
N ALA A 44 -12.19 -12.46 -10.11
CA ALA A 44 -12.02 -13.85 -10.54
C ALA A 44 -11.40 -14.72 -9.44
N ILE A 45 -10.28 -14.27 -8.86
CA ILE A 45 -9.55 -15.05 -7.86
C ILE A 45 -10.31 -15.14 -6.54
N LEU A 46 -10.83 -14.00 -6.04
CA LEU A 46 -11.51 -13.95 -4.75
C LEU A 46 -12.85 -14.68 -4.79
N SER A 47 -13.62 -14.57 -5.89
CA SER A 47 -14.88 -15.30 -6.03
C SER A 47 -14.68 -16.80 -6.15
N LEU A 48 -13.61 -17.26 -6.82
CA LEU A 48 -13.30 -18.69 -6.89
C LEU A 48 -12.79 -19.24 -5.54
N ALA A 49 -12.09 -18.44 -4.76
CA ALA A 49 -11.51 -18.89 -3.49
C ALA A 49 -12.51 -18.83 -2.31
N PHE A 50 -13.36 -17.80 -2.28
CA PHE A 50 -14.18 -17.48 -1.11
C PHE A 50 -15.68 -17.34 -1.41
N GLY A 51 -16.08 -17.44 -2.66
CA GLY A 51 -17.44 -17.18 -3.12
C GLY A 51 -17.66 -15.73 -3.58
N PRO A 52 -18.58 -15.51 -4.54
CA PRO A 52 -18.86 -14.20 -5.10
C PRO A 52 -19.45 -13.22 -4.07
N GLU A 53 -20.13 -13.71 -3.04
CA GLU A 53 -20.70 -12.91 -1.96
C GLU A 53 -19.62 -12.22 -1.13
N VAL A 54 -18.47 -12.87 -0.93
CA VAL A 54 -17.32 -12.29 -0.22
C VAL A 54 -16.69 -11.16 -1.04
N PHE A 55 -16.59 -11.36 -2.36
CA PHE A 55 -16.12 -10.30 -3.24
C PHE A 55 -17.10 -9.12 -3.31
N ALA A 56 -18.42 -9.39 -3.36
CA ALA A 56 -19.43 -8.34 -3.30
C ALA A 56 -19.31 -7.49 -2.03
N GLN A 57 -19.13 -8.12 -0.85
CA GLN A 57 -18.90 -7.40 0.40
C GLN A 57 -17.64 -6.50 0.36
N LEU A 58 -16.58 -6.95 -0.31
CA LEU A 58 -15.39 -6.12 -0.50
C LEU A 58 -15.70 -4.89 -1.35
N LEU A 59 -16.44 -5.06 -2.44
CA LEU A 59 -16.89 -3.95 -3.30
C LEU A 59 -17.84 -2.99 -2.56
N ASP A 60 -18.75 -3.52 -1.74
CA ASP A 60 -19.65 -2.70 -0.93
C ASP A 60 -18.85 -1.80 0.03
N GLY A 61 -17.83 -2.35 0.69
CA GLY A 61 -16.96 -1.58 1.57
C GLY A 61 -16.18 -0.49 0.83
N ALA A 62 -15.63 -0.80 -0.34
CA ALA A 62 -14.96 0.19 -1.18
C ALA A 62 -15.93 1.31 -1.63
N ALA A 63 -17.13 0.95 -2.05
CA ALA A 63 -18.14 1.91 -2.47
C ALA A 63 -18.62 2.85 -1.34
N GLU A 64 -18.66 2.37 -0.09
CA GLU A 64 -18.96 3.25 1.06
C GLU A 64 -17.83 4.25 1.31
N GLU A 65 -16.58 3.85 1.20
CA GLU A 65 -15.43 4.77 1.32
C GLU A 65 -15.41 5.80 0.19
N ASP A 66 -15.71 5.41 -1.05
CA ASP A 66 -15.82 6.34 -2.18
C ASP A 66 -16.88 7.43 -1.97
N LYS A 67 -17.96 7.12 -1.25
CA LYS A 67 -18.96 8.13 -0.87
C LYS A 67 -18.38 9.15 0.11
N LEU A 68 -17.51 8.73 1.04
CA LEU A 68 -16.81 9.63 1.94
C LEU A 68 -15.79 10.49 1.17
N ALA A 69 -15.05 9.89 0.24
CA ALA A 69 -14.11 10.59 -0.63
C ALA A 69 -14.79 11.66 -1.50
N ALA A 70 -16.05 11.47 -1.87
CA ALA A 70 -16.82 12.47 -2.63
C ALA A 70 -17.28 13.67 -1.79
N ASN A 71 -17.10 13.67 -0.46
CA ASN A 71 -17.51 14.76 0.41
C ASN A 71 -16.58 15.97 0.23
N LYS A 72 -17.18 17.14 -0.07
CA LYS A 72 -16.43 18.40 -0.26
C LYS A 72 -15.92 19.03 1.05
N ASN A 73 -16.43 18.61 2.18
CA ASN A 73 -15.92 19.06 3.48
C ASN A 73 -14.74 18.18 3.89
N ILE A 74 -13.53 18.75 3.89
CA ILE A 74 -12.27 18.05 4.21
C ILE A 74 -12.33 17.33 5.56
N PHE A 75 -12.96 17.92 6.57
CA PHE A 75 -13.09 17.30 7.90
C PHE A 75 -14.08 16.14 7.97
N GLN A 76 -14.82 15.89 6.89
CA GLN A 76 -15.73 14.77 6.72
C GLN A 76 -15.28 13.84 5.57
N ASN A 77 -14.10 14.08 5.04
CA ASN A 77 -13.47 13.30 3.97
C ASN A 77 -12.13 12.77 4.50
N PRO A 78 -12.12 11.58 5.10
CA PRO A 78 -10.91 11.02 5.71
C PRO A 78 -9.79 10.82 4.70
N ASP A 79 -10.10 10.48 3.45
CA ASP A 79 -9.14 10.23 2.38
C ASP A 79 -8.41 11.51 1.99
N MET A 80 -9.15 12.59 1.81
CA MET A 80 -8.58 13.92 1.52
C MET A 80 -7.77 14.44 2.71
N LEU A 81 -8.28 14.24 3.94
CA LEU A 81 -7.57 14.67 5.15
C LEU A 81 -6.23 13.93 5.29
N ASP A 82 -6.23 12.60 5.11
CA ASP A 82 -5.00 11.79 5.17
C ASP A 82 -4.04 12.15 4.03
N ALA A 83 -4.56 12.44 2.82
CA ALA A 83 -3.76 12.93 1.70
C ALA A 83 -3.04 14.24 2.03
N LEU A 84 -3.76 15.20 2.62
CA LEU A 84 -3.19 16.51 3.00
C LEU A 84 -2.18 16.39 4.16
N ILE A 85 -2.41 15.50 5.11
CA ILE A 85 -1.43 15.19 6.17
C ILE A 85 -0.14 14.65 5.53
N GLY A 86 -0.23 13.67 4.61
CA GLY A 86 0.94 13.12 3.92
C GLY A 86 1.68 14.17 3.09
N ILE A 87 0.98 15.09 2.43
CA ILE A 87 1.60 16.21 1.70
C ILE A 87 2.31 17.15 2.67
N TYR A 88 1.69 17.50 3.79
CA TYR A 88 2.32 18.30 4.84
C TYR A 88 3.60 17.65 5.36
N GLU A 89 3.56 16.37 5.67
CA GLU A 89 4.70 15.58 6.13
C GLU A 89 5.83 15.56 5.08
N ARG A 90 5.48 15.35 3.81
CA ARG A 90 6.44 15.24 2.71
C ARG A 90 7.02 16.60 2.30
N ASN A 91 6.19 17.62 2.10
CA ASN A 91 6.58 18.88 1.47
C ASN A 91 6.90 19.98 2.48
N VAL A 92 6.27 19.99 3.65
CA VAL A 92 6.51 21.02 4.68
C VAL A 92 7.51 20.53 5.71
N GLN A 93 7.36 19.31 6.22
CA GLN A 93 8.27 18.73 7.21
C GLN A 93 9.50 18.09 6.57
N GLY A 94 9.46 17.79 5.28
CA GLY A 94 10.58 17.20 4.53
C GLY A 94 10.83 15.71 4.83
N TYR A 95 9.86 14.98 5.36
CA TYR A 95 10.03 13.57 5.68
C TYR A 95 10.03 12.71 4.41
N PRO A 96 11.11 11.93 4.16
CA PRO A 96 11.25 11.21 2.89
C PRO A 96 10.51 9.86 2.85
N ALA A 97 10.08 9.36 3.99
CA ALA A 97 9.49 8.03 4.11
C ALA A 97 8.27 8.04 5.04
N THR A 98 7.40 7.03 4.90
CA THR A 98 6.27 6.76 5.79
C THR A 98 6.24 5.26 6.11
N ALA A 99 6.10 4.91 7.38
CA ALA A 99 5.97 3.52 7.82
C ALA A 99 4.49 3.17 8.03
N VAL A 100 4.01 2.12 7.35
CA VAL A 100 2.66 1.59 7.49
C VAL A 100 2.69 0.34 8.35
N LEU A 101 2.00 0.38 9.47
CA LEU A 101 2.11 -0.58 10.57
C LEU A 101 0.75 -1.23 10.88
N PRO A 102 0.33 -2.24 10.10
CA PRO A 102 -0.93 -2.93 10.36
C PRO A 102 -0.80 -3.87 11.56
N TYR A 103 -1.64 -3.69 12.56
CA TYR A 103 -1.75 -4.58 13.71
C TYR A 103 -2.75 -5.71 13.41
N SER A 104 -2.47 -6.42 12.34
CA SER A 104 -3.19 -7.62 11.88
C SER A 104 -2.29 -8.44 10.98
N GLN A 105 -2.09 -9.71 11.29
CA GLN A 105 -1.28 -10.63 10.46
C GLN A 105 -1.90 -10.83 9.07
N ALA A 106 -3.22 -10.77 8.94
CA ALA A 106 -3.92 -10.87 7.66
C ALA A 106 -3.54 -9.72 6.70
N LEU A 107 -3.07 -8.58 7.23
CA LEU A 107 -2.59 -7.43 6.46
C LEU A 107 -1.07 -7.43 6.25
N SER A 108 -0.38 -8.57 6.40
CA SER A 108 1.08 -8.65 6.27
C SER A 108 1.60 -8.17 4.91
N ARG A 109 0.82 -8.32 3.85
CA ARG A 109 1.18 -7.84 2.50
C ARG A 109 0.66 -6.44 2.18
N PHE A 110 -0.09 -5.82 3.09
CA PHE A 110 -0.67 -4.51 2.87
C PHE A 110 0.38 -3.40 2.70
N PRO A 111 1.47 -3.32 3.51
CA PRO A 111 2.54 -2.35 3.24
C PRO A 111 3.18 -2.54 1.86
N ALA A 112 3.39 -3.78 1.41
CA ALA A 112 3.92 -4.06 0.08
C ALA A 112 2.95 -3.70 -1.06
N HIS A 113 1.64 -3.83 -0.85
CA HIS A 113 0.63 -3.31 -1.77
C HIS A 113 0.72 -1.79 -1.89
N LEU A 114 0.85 -1.08 -0.77
CA LEU A 114 0.98 0.37 -0.76
C LEU A 114 2.31 0.86 -1.34
N GLN A 115 3.39 0.07 -1.26
CA GLN A 115 4.61 0.38 -1.98
C GLN A 115 4.34 0.54 -3.48
N GLN A 116 3.65 -0.42 -4.08
CA GLN A 116 3.28 -0.29 -5.49
C GLN A 116 2.24 0.83 -5.69
N CYS A 117 1.19 0.84 -4.89
CA CYS A 117 0.09 1.78 -5.07
C CYS A 117 0.55 3.25 -4.99
N ASP A 118 1.35 3.62 -4.00
CA ASP A 118 1.81 5.00 -3.80
C ASP A 118 3.08 5.32 -4.61
N MET A 119 4.14 4.52 -4.45
CA MET A 119 5.45 4.85 -5.03
C MET A 119 5.43 4.80 -6.56
N GLU A 120 4.67 3.89 -7.16
CA GLU A 120 4.52 3.82 -8.62
C GLU A 120 3.58 4.91 -9.15
N SER A 121 2.55 5.31 -8.37
CA SER A 121 1.62 6.36 -8.75
C SER A 121 2.23 7.75 -8.63
N ASN A 122 2.83 8.07 -7.49
CA ASN A 122 3.24 9.42 -7.12
C ASN A 122 4.75 9.63 -7.05
N GLY A 123 5.57 8.59 -7.26
CA GLY A 123 7.03 8.70 -7.34
C GLY A 123 7.47 9.26 -8.70
N LYS A 124 7.14 10.52 -8.97
CA LYS A 124 7.34 11.18 -10.27
C LYS A 124 8.19 12.45 -10.13
N THR A 125 8.89 12.79 -11.20
CA THR A 125 9.69 14.04 -11.32
C THR A 125 9.13 15.00 -12.35
N VAL A 126 7.99 14.64 -12.96
CA VAL A 126 7.27 15.45 -13.95
C VAL A 126 5.78 15.50 -13.60
N ASN A 127 5.15 16.62 -13.91
CA ASN A 127 3.71 16.79 -13.76
C ASN A 127 2.92 16.08 -14.89
N ARG A 128 1.60 16.12 -14.83
CA ARG A 128 0.72 15.49 -15.85
C ARG A 128 0.86 16.05 -17.25
N PHE A 129 1.54 17.16 -17.43
CA PHE A 129 1.82 17.79 -18.72
C PHE A 129 3.23 17.48 -19.23
N GLY A 130 4.02 16.67 -18.49
CA GLY A 130 5.39 16.33 -18.83
C GLY A 130 6.43 17.40 -18.47
N GLU A 131 6.07 18.37 -17.63
CA GLU A 131 6.96 19.42 -17.16
C GLU A 131 7.64 19.00 -15.84
N PRO A 132 8.95 19.30 -15.66
CA PRO A 132 9.63 19.00 -14.40
C PRO A 132 8.97 19.68 -13.20
N VAL A 133 8.93 18.97 -12.06
CA VAL A 133 8.51 19.54 -10.78
C VAL A 133 9.74 19.82 -9.91
N ASP A 134 9.69 20.91 -9.12
CA ASP A 134 10.76 21.39 -8.25
C ASP A 134 10.50 21.08 -6.75
N TYR A 135 9.52 20.24 -6.48
CA TYR A 135 9.14 19.79 -5.13
C TYR A 135 9.18 18.26 -5.03
N PRO A 136 9.43 17.72 -3.83
CA PRO A 136 9.38 16.27 -3.61
C PRO A 136 7.94 15.76 -3.74
N THR A 137 7.82 14.60 -4.38
CA THR A 137 6.56 13.87 -4.57
C THR A 137 6.52 12.63 -3.67
N GLY A 138 5.78 11.60 -3.99
CA GLY A 138 5.53 10.41 -3.18
C GLY A 138 6.66 9.97 -2.23
N PRO A 139 6.35 9.61 -0.98
CA PRO A 139 7.33 9.14 0.00
C PRO A 139 7.80 7.71 -0.31
N VAL A 140 8.87 7.28 0.33
CA VAL A 140 9.21 5.85 0.40
C VAL A 140 8.27 5.19 1.39
N ILE A 141 7.51 4.19 0.94
CA ILE A 141 6.61 3.40 1.78
C ILE A 141 7.31 2.11 2.21
N PHE A 142 7.28 1.80 3.50
CA PHE A 142 7.69 0.52 4.06
C PHE A 142 6.84 0.17 5.27
N GLY A 143 6.91 -1.06 5.73
CA GLY A 143 6.21 -1.47 6.94
C GLY A 143 6.16 -2.98 7.10
N GLU A 144 5.73 -3.37 8.28
CA GLU A 144 5.53 -4.75 8.70
C GLU A 144 4.36 -4.80 9.70
N PRO A 145 3.68 -5.94 9.86
CA PRO A 145 2.70 -6.08 10.92
C PRO A 145 3.29 -5.83 12.31
N GLY A 146 2.55 -5.11 13.16
CA GLY A 146 2.78 -5.19 14.59
C GLY A 146 2.35 -6.59 15.10
N THR A 147 3.11 -7.26 15.97
CA THR A 147 4.28 -6.77 16.72
C THR A 147 5.62 -7.08 16.04
N ASN A 148 5.61 -7.82 14.93
CA ASN A 148 6.83 -8.30 14.25
C ASN A 148 7.78 -7.16 13.85
N GLY A 149 7.26 -6.07 13.30
CA GLY A 149 8.03 -4.90 12.90
C GLY A 149 8.86 -4.29 14.02
N GLN A 150 8.46 -4.49 15.30
CA GLN A 150 9.22 -4.02 16.46
C GLN A 150 10.62 -4.66 16.55
N HIS A 151 10.76 -5.88 16.06
CA HIS A 151 12.02 -6.62 16.04
C HIS A 151 12.83 -6.39 14.76
N SER A 152 12.40 -5.46 13.91
CA SER A 152 13.05 -5.14 12.64
C SER A 152 13.57 -3.69 12.62
N PHE A 153 12.68 -2.71 12.59
CA PHE A 153 13.06 -1.31 12.33
C PHE A 153 12.57 -0.30 13.40
N TYR A 154 11.89 -0.71 14.45
CA TYR A 154 11.39 0.22 15.48
C TYR A 154 12.53 0.92 16.23
N GLN A 155 13.70 0.32 16.32
CA GLN A 155 14.89 0.97 16.89
C GLN A 155 15.19 2.28 16.14
N LEU A 156 15.19 2.25 14.81
CA LEU A 156 15.37 3.45 13.98
C LEU A 156 14.21 4.44 14.16
N LEU A 157 12.96 3.95 14.16
CA LEU A 157 11.80 4.81 14.31
C LEU A 157 11.80 5.57 15.64
N HIS A 158 12.20 4.93 16.74
CA HIS A 158 12.27 5.55 18.06
C HIS A 158 13.48 6.46 18.26
N GLN A 159 14.68 6.01 17.92
CA GLN A 159 15.94 6.65 18.28
C GLN A 159 16.81 7.06 17.09
N GLY A 160 16.39 6.78 15.86
CA GLY A 160 17.11 7.19 14.66
C GLY A 160 17.13 8.71 14.50
N SER A 161 18.06 9.17 13.65
CA SER A 161 18.22 10.59 13.30
C SER A 161 17.06 11.12 12.48
N ASP A 162 16.53 10.28 11.58
CA ASP A 162 15.44 10.65 10.70
C ASP A 162 14.09 10.47 11.38
N ILE A 163 13.18 11.40 11.11
CA ILE A 163 11.78 11.28 11.54
C ILE A 163 11.01 10.62 10.40
N VAL A 164 10.34 9.53 10.74
CA VAL A 164 9.46 8.78 9.82
C VAL A 164 8.05 8.84 10.38
N PRO A 165 7.09 9.46 9.70
CA PRO A 165 5.66 9.37 10.06
C PRO A 165 5.20 7.93 10.10
N LEU A 166 4.29 7.63 11.03
CA LEU A 166 3.79 6.29 11.31
C LEU A 166 2.29 6.24 11.03
N GLN A 167 1.87 5.33 10.18
CA GLN A 167 0.46 5.07 9.93
C GLN A 167 0.07 3.69 10.48
N PHE A 168 -0.60 3.69 11.61
CA PHE A 168 -1.08 2.48 12.27
C PHE A 168 -2.44 2.06 11.69
N ILE A 169 -2.67 0.75 11.61
CA ILE A 169 -3.99 0.18 11.26
C ILE A 169 -4.32 -0.85 12.33
N GLY A 170 -5.46 -0.70 13.01
CA GLY A 170 -5.83 -1.56 14.12
C GLY A 170 -7.32 -1.93 14.14
N PHE A 171 -7.64 -3.06 14.76
CA PHE A 171 -9.01 -3.54 14.91
C PHE A 171 -9.29 -3.87 16.37
N ARG A 172 -10.53 -3.57 16.82
CA ARG A 172 -10.92 -3.82 18.21
C ARG A 172 -11.10 -5.30 18.51
N ASN A 173 -11.60 -6.07 17.54
CA ASN A 173 -11.97 -7.46 17.70
C ASN A 173 -11.15 -8.40 16.80
N SER A 174 -10.94 -9.62 17.26
CA SER A 174 -10.28 -10.68 16.51
C SER A 174 -11.05 -10.99 15.21
N GLN A 175 -10.32 -11.17 14.12
CA GLN A 175 -10.88 -11.47 12.80
C GLN A 175 -11.72 -12.75 12.79
N LEU A 176 -11.28 -13.78 13.47
CA LEU A 176 -11.91 -15.10 13.45
C LEU A 176 -13.01 -15.25 14.48
N GLY A 177 -13.24 -14.27 15.36
CA GLY A 177 -14.22 -14.35 16.44
C GLY A 177 -13.84 -15.33 17.57
N VAL A 178 -12.73 -16.06 17.43
CA VAL A 178 -12.12 -16.90 18.44
C VAL A 178 -10.79 -16.28 18.82
N ASP A 179 -10.50 -16.19 20.12
CA ASP A 179 -9.26 -15.61 20.59
C ASP A 179 -8.69 -16.45 21.74
N VAL A 180 -7.38 -16.44 21.88
CA VAL A 180 -6.68 -17.17 22.94
C VAL A 180 -6.58 -16.29 24.17
N ASP A 181 -7.08 -16.77 25.31
CA ASP A 181 -6.91 -16.12 26.62
C ASP A 181 -5.69 -16.70 27.34
N ILE A 182 -4.75 -15.84 27.68
CA ILE A 182 -3.55 -16.17 28.45
C ILE A 182 -3.34 -15.05 29.47
N GLU A 183 -3.23 -15.42 30.75
CA GLU A 183 -3.01 -14.45 31.84
C GLU A 183 -4.09 -13.38 31.93
N ASN A 184 -5.36 -13.77 31.84
CA ASN A 184 -6.55 -12.93 31.93
C ASN A 184 -6.64 -11.85 30.84
N SER A 185 -6.05 -12.07 29.68
CA SER A 185 -6.21 -11.19 28.52
C SER A 185 -6.14 -11.98 27.21
N THR A 186 -6.96 -11.57 26.25
CA THR A 186 -6.96 -12.22 24.94
C THR A 186 -5.78 -11.75 24.08
N SER A 187 -5.42 -12.50 23.04
CA SER A 187 -4.37 -12.11 22.10
C SER A 187 -4.71 -10.77 21.44
N GLN A 188 -5.97 -10.54 21.08
CA GLN A 188 -6.42 -9.28 20.49
C GLN A 188 -6.29 -8.12 21.46
N GLN A 189 -6.64 -8.31 22.75
CA GLN A 189 -6.45 -7.29 23.78
C GLN A 189 -4.98 -6.90 23.95
N LYS A 190 -4.07 -7.89 23.96
CA LYS A 190 -2.62 -7.65 24.01
C LYS A 190 -2.14 -6.86 22.79
N LEU A 191 -2.65 -7.19 21.59
CA LEU A 191 -2.33 -6.49 20.36
C LEU A 191 -2.82 -5.02 20.39
N CYS A 192 -4.06 -4.78 20.83
CA CYS A 192 -4.59 -3.42 21.01
C CYS A 192 -3.83 -2.62 22.06
N ALA A 193 -3.48 -3.25 23.19
CA ALA A 193 -2.66 -2.61 24.23
C ALA A 193 -1.27 -2.22 23.70
N ASN A 194 -0.67 -3.09 22.87
CA ASN A 194 0.62 -2.84 22.27
C ASN A 194 0.57 -1.65 21.32
N VAL A 195 -0.39 -1.58 20.37
CA VAL A 195 -0.48 -0.43 19.45
C VAL A 195 -0.69 0.87 20.20
N ALA A 196 -1.56 0.89 21.21
CA ALA A 196 -1.80 2.07 22.04
C ALA A 196 -0.51 2.52 22.76
N ALA A 197 0.24 1.57 23.35
CA ALA A 197 1.51 1.85 24.00
C ALA A 197 2.57 2.39 23.03
N GLN A 198 2.66 1.84 21.82
CA GLN A 198 3.61 2.31 20.81
C GLN A 198 3.29 3.73 20.34
N ILE A 199 2.02 4.04 20.05
CA ILE A 199 1.61 5.40 19.67
C ILE A 199 2.05 6.41 20.73
N VAL A 200 1.78 6.13 22.02
CA VAL A 200 2.16 7.00 23.13
C VAL A 200 3.69 7.09 23.27
N ALA A 201 4.40 5.96 23.16
CA ALA A 201 5.86 5.94 23.25
C ALA A 201 6.51 6.77 22.15
N PHE A 202 6.03 6.68 20.91
CA PHE A 202 6.50 7.48 19.78
C PHE A 202 6.20 8.97 19.95
N ALA A 203 5.01 9.32 20.45
CA ALA A 203 4.61 10.70 20.63
C ALA A 203 5.35 11.37 21.80
N CYS A 204 5.36 10.74 22.97
CA CYS A 204 5.83 11.35 24.23
C CYS A 204 7.31 11.10 24.49
N GLY A 205 7.85 9.96 24.02
CA GLY A 205 9.21 9.55 24.36
C GLY A 205 9.39 9.25 25.85
N LYS A 206 10.65 9.20 26.27
CA LYS A 206 11.06 9.02 27.68
C LYS A 206 12.45 9.60 27.88
N LYS A 207 12.63 10.44 28.89
CA LYS A 207 13.94 10.88 29.35
C LYS A 207 14.55 9.84 30.30
N ASP A 208 15.85 9.59 30.16
CA ASP A 208 16.61 8.69 31.00
C ASP A 208 18.06 9.22 31.10
N ASP A 209 18.71 9.06 32.25
CA ASP A 209 20.10 9.47 32.45
C ASP A 209 21.05 8.62 31.59
N ASN A 210 20.70 7.38 31.33
CA ASN A 210 21.37 6.56 30.35
C ASN A 210 20.87 6.91 28.95
N LEU A 211 21.72 7.55 28.15
CA LEU A 211 21.37 8.02 26.80
C LEU A 211 20.88 6.90 25.87
N ASN A 212 21.30 5.65 26.09
CA ASN A 212 20.78 4.51 25.33
C ASN A 212 19.31 4.19 25.61
N LYS A 213 18.77 4.70 26.71
CA LYS A 213 17.38 4.54 27.12
C LYS A 213 16.56 5.83 26.97
N ASN A 214 17.14 6.83 26.32
CA ASN A 214 16.52 8.11 26.09
C ASN A 214 15.78 8.11 24.74
N PHE A 215 14.47 8.30 24.78
CA PHE A 215 13.59 8.34 23.61
C PHE A 215 13.09 9.77 23.43
N LYS A 216 13.43 10.39 22.30
CA LYS A 216 13.10 11.80 22.05
C LYS A 216 11.59 12.07 21.97
N GLY A 217 10.79 11.09 21.55
CA GLY A 217 9.39 11.31 21.21
C GLY A 217 9.23 12.17 19.95
N HIS A 218 8.11 12.87 19.86
CA HIS A 218 7.77 13.77 18.73
C HIS A 218 7.82 13.06 17.37
N ARG A 219 7.46 11.78 17.34
CA ARG A 219 7.29 11.01 16.11
C ARG A 219 5.82 11.11 15.71
N PRO A 220 5.50 11.76 14.57
CA PRO A 220 4.11 11.92 14.16
C PRO A 220 3.50 10.57 13.81
N SER A 221 2.24 10.39 14.16
CA SER A 221 1.51 9.18 13.80
C SER A 221 0.03 9.45 13.58
N SER A 222 -0.57 8.66 12.72
CA SER A 222 -2.02 8.51 12.55
C SER A 222 -2.43 7.07 12.80
N ILE A 223 -3.70 6.85 13.06
CA ILE A 223 -4.27 5.51 13.21
C ILE A 223 -5.60 5.40 12.49
N ILE A 224 -5.74 4.38 11.65
CA ILE A 224 -7.01 3.94 11.07
C ILE A 224 -7.53 2.79 11.93
N THR A 225 -8.74 2.90 12.45
CA THR A 225 -9.33 1.88 13.32
C THR A 225 -10.64 1.36 12.77
N GLY A 226 -10.84 0.03 12.88
CA GLY A 226 -12.11 -0.62 12.60
C GLY A 226 -12.57 -1.48 13.78
N ASP A 227 -13.81 -1.95 13.70
CA ASP A 227 -14.30 -2.89 14.70
C ASP A 227 -13.66 -4.27 14.51
N LYS A 228 -13.69 -4.77 13.27
CA LYS A 228 -13.17 -6.09 12.89
C LYS A 228 -12.72 -6.08 11.44
N LEU A 229 -11.66 -6.82 11.11
CA LEU A 229 -11.27 -7.03 9.72
C LEU A 229 -12.25 -8.01 9.05
N THR A 230 -13.04 -7.48 8.12
CA THR A 230 -14.01 -8.20 7.30
C THR A 230 -13.74 -7.92 5.82
N PRO A 231 -14.37 -8.62 4.86
CA PRO A 231 -14.25 -8.25 3.44
C PRO A 231 -14.64 -6.79 3.18
N ALA A 232 -15.73 -6.30 3.79
CA ALA A 232 -16.16 -4.90 3.63
C ALA A 232 -15.14 -3.91 4.21
N SER A 233 -14.64 -4.13 5.44
CA SER A 233 -13.62 -3.24 6.01
C SER A 233 -12.28 -3.30 5.26
N LEU A 234 -11.95 -4.43 4.63
CA LEU A 234 -10.79 -4.52 3.74
C LEU A 234 -11.02 -3.71 2.45
N GLY A 235 -12.21 -3.79 1.88
CA GLY A 235 -12.59 -3.00 0.70
C GLY A 235 -12.52 -1.50 0.98
N ALA A 236 -13.07 -1.05 2.10
CA ALA A 236 -12.97 0.34 2.54
C ALA A 236 -11.51 0.78 2.76
N LEU A 237 -10.68 -0.07 3.39
CA LEU A 237 -9.27 0.23 3.61
C LEU A 237 -8.49 0.35 2.29
N LEU A 238 -8.74 -0.49 1.31
CA LEU A 238 -8.13 -0.40 -0.03
C LEU A 238 -8.53 0.91 -0.71
N ALA A 239 -9.84 1.20 -0.77
CA ALA A 239 -10.37 2.41 -1.39
C ALA A 239 -9.85 3.70 -0.70
N HIS A 240 -9.77 3.70 0.65
CA HIS A 240 -9.17 4.81 1.40
C HIS A 240 -7.78 5.17 0.89
N PHE A 241 -6.88 4.21 0.77
CA PHE A 241 -5.53 4.48 0.30
C PHE A 241 -5.47 4.80 -1.20
N GLU A 242 -6.28 4.18 -2.03
CA GLU A 242 -6.39 4.51 -3.46
C GLU A 242 -6.85 5.96 -3.63
N ASN A 243 -7.88 6.39 -2.91
CA ASN A 243 -8.38 7.77 -2.89
C ASN A 243 -7.36 8.76 -2.33
N LYS A 244 -6.71 8.45 -1.21
CA LYS A 244 -5.61 9.24 -0.64
C LYS A 244 -4.53 9.51 -1.68
N ILE A 245 -4.04 8.46 -2.34
CA ILE A 245 -2.98 8.53 -3.36
C ILE A 245 -3.42 9.38 -4.57
N MET A 246 -4.66 9.20 -5.02
CA MET A 246 -5.27 9.99 -6.08
C MET A 246 -5.33 11.48 -5.70
N PHE A 247 -5.79 11.81 -4.49
CA PHE A 247 -5.84 13.19 -4.02
C PHE A 247 -4.46 13.82 -3.92
N GLN A 248 -3.46 13.09 -3.43
CA GLN A 248 -2.07 13.55 -3.43
C GLN A 248 -1.58 13.82 -4.85
N GLY A 249 -1.85 12.92 -5.79
CA GLY A 249 -1.52 13.11 -7.20
C GLY A 249 -2.16 14.37 -7.81
N PHE A 250 -3.40 14.67 -7.45
CA PHE A 250 -4.06 15.90 -7.88
C PHE A 250 -3.38 17.16 -7.32
N VAL A 251 -3.05 17.16 -6.03
CA VAL A 251 -2.38 18.31 -5.40
C VAL A 251 -0.97 18.51 -5.96
N TRP A 252 -0.22 17.44 -6.19
CA TRP A 252 1.10 17.50 -6.84
C TRP A 252 1.02 17.66 -8.36
N ASN A 253 -0.18 17.72 -8.94
CA ASN A 253 -0.42 17.83 -10.38
C ASN A 253 0.24 16.70 -11.21
N LEU A 254 0.22 15.47 -10.69
CA LEU A 254 0.84 14.30 -11.31
C LEU A 254 -0.16 13.50 -12.14
N ASN A 255 0.35 12.68 -13.08
CA ASN A 255 -0.38 11.53 -13.60
C ASN A 255 -0.08 10.31 -12.74
N SER A 256 -0.99 9.97 -11.82
CA SER A 256 -0.83 8.85 -10.90
C SER A 256 -1.13 7.48 -11.54
N PHE A 257 -1.53 7.43 -12.81
CA PHE A 257 -2.05 6.22 -13.46
C PHE A 257 -1.11 5.62 -14.52
N ASP A 258 0.05 6.24 -14.79
CA ASP A 258 1.10 5.69 -15.64
C ASP A 258 2.24 5.06 -14.81
N GLN A 259 3.18 4.37 -15.48
CA GLN A 259 4.34 3.72 -14.88
C GLN A 259 5.55 3.67 -15.84
N GLU A 260 5.93 4.79 -16.41
CA GLU A 260 7.04 4.87 -17.38
C GLU A 260 8.39 4.43 -16.79
N GLY A 261 8.59 4.60 -15.47
CA GLY A 261 9.83 4.24 -14.78
C GLY A 261 10.25 2.75 -14.89
N VAL A 262 9.32 1.85 -15.22
CA VAL A 262 9.63 0.42 -15.41
C VAL A 262 9.92 0.03 -16.87
N GLN A 263 9.70 0.91 -17.84
CA GLN A 263 9.79 0.58 -19.27
C GLN A 263 11.22 0.40 -19.73
N LEU A 264 12.14 1.26 -19.29
CA LEU A 264 13.56 1.17 -19.68
C LEU A 264 14.16 -0.20 -19.33
N GLY A 265 13.93 -0.70 -18.13
CA GLY A 265 14.40 -2.01 -17.71
C GLY A 265 13.88 -3.14 -18.58
N LYS A 266 12.60 -3.10 -18.98
CA LYS A 266 11.99 -4.09 -19.88
C LYS A 266 12.62 -4.06 -21.27
N VAL A 267 12.92 -2.87 -21.81
CA VAL A 267 13.58 -2.72 -23.11
C VAL A 267 15.00 -3.30 -23.05
N LEU A 268 15.78 -2.96 -22.03
CA LEU A 268 17.15 -3.46 -21.85
C LEU A 268 17.17 -4.97 -21.64
N ALA A 269 16.24 -5.53 -20.85
CA ALA A 269 16.15 -6.98 -20.67
C ALA A 269 15.87 -7.72 -21.99
N LYS A 270 15.00 -7.19 -22.85
CA LYS A 270 14.76 -7.76 -24.19
C LYS A 270 16.01 -7.73 -25.06
N ARG A 271 16.81 -6.65 -25.02
CA ARG A 271 18.09 -6.56 -25.74
C ARG A 271 19.10 -7.62 -25.25
N VAL A 272 19.19 -7.83 -23.92
CA VAL A 272 20.03 -8.90 -23.36
C VAL A 272 19.63 -10.28 -23.91
N LEU A 273 18.33 -10.60 -23.84
CA LEU A 273 17.80 -11.87 -24.36
C LEU A 273 17.96 -12.04 -25.88
N ALA A 274 18.04 -10.95 -26.64
CA ALA A 274 18.29 -10.96 -28.07
C ALA A 274 19.79 -10.95 -28.40
N HIS A 275 20.70 -10.99 -27.40
CA HIS A 275 22.15 -10.82 -27.55
C HIS A 275 22.59 -9.51 -28.23
N GLU A 276 21.76 -8.47 -28.11
CA GLU A 276 21.99 -7.12 -28.62
C GLU A 276 22.56 -6.21 -27.52
N THR A 277 23.71 -6.60 -26.97
CA THR A 277 24.33 -5.93 -25.83
C THR A 277 25.58 -5.14 -26.24
N ASP A 278 25.77 -3.96 -25.65
CA ASP A 278 26.93 -3.10 -25.82
C ASP A 278 27.30 -2.40 -24.50
N GLY A 279 28.48 -1.81 -24.44
CA GLY A 279 28.93 -1.00 -23.33
C GLY A 279 28.69 -1.63 -21.95
N ALA A 280 28.07 -0.88 -21.05
CA ALA A 280 27.78 -1.34 -19.69
C ALA A 280 26.81 -2.53 -19.67
N LEU A 281 25.83 -2.55 -20.56
CA LEU A 281 24.86 -3.66 -20.65
C LEU A 281 25.57 -4.98 -20.96
N LYS A 282 26.54 -4.95 -21.87
CA LYS A 282 27.37 -6.13 -22.19
C LYS A 282 28.20 -6.57 -20.97
N ALA A 283 28.87 -5.65 -20.29
CA ALA A 283 29.72 -5.97 -19.14
C ALA A 283 28.90 -6.70 -18.03
N TYR A 284 27.67 -6.26 -17.76
CA TYR A 284 26.84 -6.91 -16.74
C TYR A 284 26.18 -8.20 -17.23
N SER A 285 25.83 -8.34 -18.52
CA SER A 285 25.35 -9.62 -19.06
C SER A 285 26.46 -10.67 -19.06
N ASP A 286 27.69 -10.30 -19.42
CA ASP A 286 28.86 -11.20 -19.34
C ASP A 286 29.15 -11.63 -17.89
N LEU A 287 29.04 -10.72 -16.90
CA LEU A 287 29.19 -11.04 -15.48
C LEU A 287 28.17 -12.05 -14.98
N LEU A 288 26.95 -12.00 -15.52
CA LEU A 288 25.84 -12.90 -15.19
C LEU A 288 25.79 -14.16 -16.06
N ASN A 289 26.70 -14.31 -17.03
CA ASN A 289 26.74 -15.40 -18.00
C ASN A 289 25.46 -15.55 -18.85
N ILE A 290 24.91 -14.44 -19.29
CA ILE A 290 23.70 -14.39 -20.15
C ILE A 290 23.95 -13.54 -21.40
#